data_97602c57fba27f18fe7293b003504c80
#
_entry.id   97602c57fba27f18fe7293b003504c80
#
_cell.length_a   1.000
_cell.length_b   1.000
_cell.length_c   1.000
_cell.angle_alpha   90.00
_cell.angle_beta   90.00
_cell.angle_gamma   90.00
#
_symmetry.space_group_name_H-M   'P 1'
#
loop_
_entity.id
_entity.type
_entity.pdbx_description
1 polymer ?
#
loop_
_entity_poly.entity_id
_entity_poly.type
_entity_poly.pdbx_seq_one_letter_code
_entity_poly.pdbx_strand_id
1 'polypeptide(L)'
;MKKRLFALPLVLVLLTVWLTPALAADVAEDSAALSDFPLVADEAELLTEEERTELTDRAESISMEYECGVYLCVVNEMASDDAYEYAKSIYQENELGYGEEKSGIMLMLSMAERDYALIAYGEGNVALTDYGREQMLDNEVLPLLGEDDYYAGFTAYLDTAEDYLSLAQAGTPFDVSSASDGYDGAVKEEDGLSVILCVAV
;
A
#
# COMPACT_ATOMS: atom_id res chain seq x y z
N MET A 1 75.25 -24.40 -51.61
CA MET A 1 73.97 -24.88 -52.05
C MET A 1 72.90 -24.38 -51.06
N LYS A 2 71.93 -23.75 -51.53
CA LYS A 2 70.93 -22.89 -50.88
C LYS A 2 69.95 -23.68 -50.03
N LYS A 3 69.79 -23.37 -48.74
CA LYS A 3 68.62 -23.75 -47.94
C LYS A 3 67.95 -22.50 -47.48
N ARG A 4 66.80 -22.28 -47.98
CA ARG A 4 65.93 -21.16 -47.68
C ARG A 4 65.17 -21.43 -46.38
N LEU A 5 65.37 -20.52 -45.47
CA LEU A 5 64.66 -20.48 -44.21
C LEU A 5 63.33 -19.71 -44.40
N PHE A 6 62.25 -20.42 -44.38
CA PHE A 6 60.94 -19.80 -44.21
C PHE A 6 60.53 -20.03 -42.76
N ALA A 7 60.61 -18.99 -41.99
CA ALA A 7 60.07 -19.02 -40.65
C ALA A 7 59.14 -17.83 -40.45
N LEU A 8 57.94 -18.14 -40.25
CA LEU A 8 56.91 -17.49 -39.41
C LEU A 8 56.73 -15.96 -39.46
N PRO A 9 55.53 -15.58 -39.79
CA PRO A 9 54.79 -14.66 -38.95
C PRO A 9 53.36 -15.16 -38.77
N LEU A 10 53.16 -16.11 -37.88
CA LEU A 10 51.80 -16.63 -37.54
C LEU A 10 51.47 -16.53 -36.06
N VAL A 11 52.13 -15.66 -35.31
CA VAL A 11 51.87 -15.62 -33.85
C VAL A 11 51.33 -14.28 -33.36
N LEU A 12 51.11 -13.29 -34.25
CA LEU A 12 50.70 -11.96 -33.78
C LEU A 12 49.24 -11.59 -34.03
N VAL A 13 48.37 -12.56 -34.27
CA VAL A 13 46.94 -12.27 -34.58
C VAL A 13 45.98 -12.76 -33.48
N LEU A 14 46.44 -13.32 -32.38
CA LEU A 14 45.58 -13.96 -31.40
C LEU A 14 45.52 -13.24 -30.03
N LEU A 15 45.75 -11.94 -29.95
CA LEU A 15 45.64 -11.21 -28.68
C LEU A 15 44.90 -9.88 -28.80
N THR A 16 43.88 -9.81 -29.66
CA THR A 16 42.87 -8.79 -29.52
C THR A 16 41.64 -9.45 -28.84
N VAL A 17 41.80 -9.88 -27.60
CA VAL A 17 40.69 -10.07 -26.71
C VAL A 17 40.10 -8.68 -26.53
N TRP A 18 38.96 -8.47 -27.18
CA TRP A 18 38.14 -7.32 -26.97
C TRP A 18 37.69 -7.34 -25.51
N LEU A 19 38.40 -6.56 -24.70
CA LEU A 19 37.95 -6.16 -23.38
C LEU A 19 36.80 -5.16 -23.64
N THR A 20 35.59 -5.67 -23.93
CA THR A 20 34.40 -4.85 -23.81
C THR A 20 34.29 -4.57 -22.30
N PRO A 21 34.37 -3.31 -21.86
CA PRO A 21 33.84 -3.00 -20.55
C PRO A 21 32.35 -3.38 -20.66
N ALA A 22 31.97 -4.43 -19.91
CA ALA A 22 30.57 -4.56 -19.53
C ALA A 22 30.27 -3.27 -18.78
N LEU A 23 29.65 -2.34 -19.48
CA LEU A 23 28.86 -1.30 -18.83
C LEU A 23 27.75 -2.10 -18.15
N ALA A 24 28.00 -2.57 -16.92
CA ALA A 24 26.94 -2.83 -16.01
C ALA A 24 26.26 -1.45 -15.90
N ALA A 25 25.19 -1.28 -16.69
CA ALA A 25 24.18 -0.35 -16.29
C ALA A 25 23.79 -0.84 -14.89
N ASP A 26 24.29 -0.13 -13.90
CA ASP A 26 23.67 -0.07 -12.60
C ASP A 26 22.29 0.49 -12.92
N VAL A 27 21.36 -0.41 -13.24
CA VAL A 27 19.95 -0.12 -13.13
C VAL A 27 19.84 0.00 -11.62
N ALA A 28 20.00 1.22 -11.12
CA ALA A 28 19.39 1.58 -9.88
C ALA A 28 17.92 1.17 -10.10
N GLU A 29 17.57 0.00 -9.58
CA GLU A 29 16.21 -0.25 -9.19
C GLU A 29 15.94 0.84 -8.14
N ASP A 30 15.54 2.01 -8.65
CA ASP A 30 14.73 2.96 -7.91
C ASP A 30 13.38 2.25 -7.75
N SER A 31 13.44 1.14 -7.00
CA SER A 31 12.24 0.50 -6.54
C SER A 31 11.70 1.47 -5.51
N ALA A 32 10.64 2.16 -5.87
CA ALA A 32 9.72 2.79 -4.96
C ALA A 32 9.19 1.67 -4.04
N ALA A 33 10.04 1.21 -3.14
CA ALA A 33 9.74 0.11 -2.23
C ALA A 33 8.95 0.66 -1.05
N LEU A 34 8.01 -0.14 -0.58
CA LEU A 34 7.40 0.05 0.73
C LEU A 34 8.51 -0.03 1.80
N SER A 35 8.31 0.65 2.93
CA SER A 35 9.22 0.54 4.07
C SER A 35 9.23 -0.88 4.65
N ASP A 36 10.26 -1.20 5.45
CA ASP A 36 10.33 -2.49 6.16
C ASP A 36 9.28 -2.64 7.28
N PHE A 37 8.48 -1.61 7.53
CA PHE A 37 7.39 -1.66 8.51
C PHE A 37 6.26 -2.57 8.01
N PRO A 38 5.69 -3.46 8.87
CA PRO A 38 4.64 -4.37 8.44
C PRO A 38 3.38 -3.60 8.00
N LEU A 39 2.78 -4.00 6.89
CA LEU A 39 1.53 -3.39 6.41
C LEU A 39 0.37 -3.62 7.39
N VAL A 40 0.40 -4.75 8.12
CA VAL A 40 -0.52 -5.06 9.20
C VAL A 40 0.30 -5.28 10.48
N ALA A 41 0.35 -4.26 11.32
CA ALA A 41 0.98 -4.28 12.64
C ALA A 41 -0.11 -4.44 13.70
N ASP A 42 -0.23 -5.63 14.29
CA ASP A 42 -1.22 -5.95 15.31
C ASP A 42 -0.51 -6.26 16.63
N GLU A 43 -0.20 -5.23 17.41
CA GLU A 43 0.43 -5.36 18.73
C GLU A 43 -0.52 -5.92 19.77
N ALA A 44 -1.82 -5.71 19.60
CA ALA A 44 -2.84 -6.15 20.55
C ALA A 44 -3.30 -7.60 20.34
N GLU A 45 -2.75 -8.28 19.31
CA GLU A 45 -3.10 -9.66 18.96
C GLU A 45 -4.62 -9.87 18.79
N LEU A 46 -5.28 -8.92 18.09
CA LEU A 46 -6.72 -8.98 17.80
C LEU A 46 -7.06 -10.01 16.73
N LEU A 47 -6.10 -10.27 15.84
CA LEU A 47 -6.22 -11.15 14.70
C LEU A 47 -5.56 -12.51 14.97
N THR A 48 -6.15 -13.55 14.43
CA THR A 48 -5.44 -14.82 14.30
C THR A 48 -4.30 -14.69 13.29
N GLU A 49 -3.34 -15.62 13.32
CA GLU A 49 -2.21 -15.63 12.36
C GLU A 49 -2.68 -15.75 10.90
N GLU A 50 -3.79 -16.49 10.68
CA GLU A 50 -4.37 -16.69 9.36
C GLU A 50 -5.01 -15.38 8.85
N GLU A 51 -5.83 -14.71 9.66
CA GLU A 51 -6.45 -13.44 9.34
C GLU A 51 -5.42 -12.32 9.12
N ARG A 52 -4.38 -12.28 9.95
CA ARG A 52 -3.29 -11.30 9.78
C ARG A 52 -2.54 -11.53 8.49
N THR A 53 -2.27 -12.78 8.12
CA THR A 53 -1.61 -13.12 6.86
C THR A 53 -2.48 -12.69 5.67
N GLU A 54 -3.76 -13.01 5.68
CA GLU A 54 -4.71 -12.66 4.62
C GLU A 54 -4.81 -11.14 4.42
N LEU A 55 -4.98 -10.38 5.51
CA LEU A 55 -5.02 -8.92 5.44
C LEU A 55 -3.68 -8.31 4.99
N THR A 56 -2.55 -8.93 5.37
CA THR A 56 -1.22 -8.46 4.92
C THR A 56 -1.05 -8.68 3.42
N ASP A 57 -1.36 -9.86 2.90
CA ASP A 57 -1.26 -10.19 1.48
C ASP A 57 -2.15 -9.26 0.65
N ARG A 58 -3.34 -8.96 1.17
CA ARG A 58 -4.27 -8.04 0.53
C ARG A 58 -3.76 -6.59 0.54
N ALA A 59 -3.31 -6.10 1.69
CA ALA A 59 -2.72 -4.76 1.82
C ALA A 59 -1.51 -4.58 0.90
N GLU A 60 -0.67 -5.62 0.76
CA GLU A 60 0.46 -5.64 -0.17
C GLU A 60 0.00 -5.55 -1.62
N SER A 61 -1.00 -6.35 -2.01
CA SER A 61 -1.56 -6.33 -3.36
C SER A 61 -2.09 -4.95 -3.74
N ILE A 62 -2.90 -4.34 -2.87
CA ILE A 62 -3.44 -2.98 -3.07
C ILE A 62 -2.30 -1.96 -3.15
N SER A 63 -1.34 -2.03 -2.23
CA SER A 63 -0.23 -1.08 -2.17
C SER A 63 0.63 -1.10 -3.44
N MET A 64 0.86 -2.29 -3.99
CA MET A 64 1.64 -2.45 -5.23
C MET A 64 0.85 -2.04 -6.48
N GLU A 65 -0.45 -2.32 -6.51
CA GLU A 65 -1.31 -1.99 -7.67
C GLU A 65 -1.49 -0.48 -7.84
N TYR A 66 -1.66 0.23 -6.72
CA TYR A 66 -1.96 1.67 -6.74
C TYR A 66 -0.76 2.57 -6.40
N GLU A 67 0.43 1.99 -6.21
CA GLU A 67 1.64 2.73 -5.80
C GLU A 67 1.37 3.62 -4.57
N CYS A 68 0.60 3.09 -3.62
CA CYS A 68 0.13 3.78 -2.41
C CYS A 68 0.12 2.79 -1.23
N GLY A 69 0.97 3.01 -0.25
CA GLY A 69 1.07 2.09 0.90
C GLY A 69 -0.22 2.08 1.73
N VAL A 70 -0.81 0.91 1.95
CA VAL A 70 -2.02 0.76 2.79
C VAL A 70 -1.65 0.03 4.06
N TYR A 71 -1.76 0.73 5.19
CA TYR A 71 -1.31 0.26 6.49
C TYR A 71 -2.45 0.13 7.49
N LEU A 72 -2.38 -0.92 8.28
CA LEU A 72 -3.19 -1.12 9.47
C LEU A 72 -2.25 -1.22 10.69
N CYS A 73 -2.45 -0.36 11.67
CA CYS A 73 -1.62 -0.32 12.87
C CYS A 73 -2.49 -0.39 14.12
N VAL A 74 -2.41 -1.48 14.85
CA VAL A 74 -3.10 -1.63 16.15
C VAL A 74 -2.06 -1.59 17.25
N VAL A 75 -2.22 -0.66 18.17
CA VAL A 75 -1.34 -0.48 19.33
C VAL A 75 -2.09 -0.76 20.64
N ASN A 76 -1.37 -1.24 21.65
CA ASN A 76 -1.97 -1.45 22.97
C ASN A 76 -2.30 -0.13 23.66
N GLU A 77 -1.40 0.84 23.59
CA GLU A 77 -1.48 2.13 24.26
C GLU A 77 -0.74 3.19 23.42
N MET A 78 -1.25 4.40 23.38
CA MET A 78 -0.58 5.53 22.73
C MET A 78 0.37 6.24 23.69
N ALA A 79 1.49 6.72 23.14
CA ALA A 79 2.40 7.61 23.88
C ALA A 79 1.94 9.09 23.85
N SER A 80 0.79 9.38 23.26
CA SER A 80 0.21 10.72 23.10
C SER A 80 -1.28 10.70 23.39
N ASP A 81 -1.82 11.82 23.88
CA ASP A 81 -3.26 11.99 24.09
C ASP A 81 -4.04 12.27 22.77
N ASP A 82 -3.34 12.37 21.63
CA ASP A 82 -3.91 12.68 20.31
C ASP A 82 -3.59 11.54 19.33
N ALA A 83 -4.62 10.81 18.93
CA ALA A 83 -4.50 9.66 18.04
C ALA A 83 -3.96 10.06 16.65
N TYR A 84 -4.35 11.24 16.14
CA TYR A 84 -3.87 11.73 14.85
C TYR A 84 -2.37 12.04 14.88
N GLU A 85 -1.91 12.79 15.88
CA GLU A 85 -0.48 13.12 16.01
C GLU A 85 0.35 11.86 16.31
N TYR A 86 -0.20 10.88 17.03
CA TYR A 86 0.47 9.61 17.26
C TYR A 86 0.59 8.77 15.97
N ALA A 87 -0.49 8.60 15.23
CA ALA A 87 -0.48 7.92 13.93
C ALA A 87 0.50 8.58 12.96
N LYS A 88 0.50 9.91 12.91
CA LYS A 88 1.42 10.70 12.10
C LYS A 88 2.88 10.48 12.52
N SER A 89 3.19 10.38 13.81
CA SER A 89 4.54 10.08 14.28
C SER A 89 5.01 8.71 13.82
N ILE A 90 4.15 7.67 13.96
CA ILE A 90 4.45 6.32 13.45
C ILE A 90 4.76 6.37 11.94
N TYR A 91 3.92 7.06 11.18
CA TYR A 91 4.07 7.16 9.73
C TYR A 91 5.40 7.81 9.33
N GLN A 92 5.74 8.92 9.97
CA GLN A 92 6.94 9.70 9.64
C GLN A 92 8.24 9.06 10.15
N GLU A 93 8.24 8.53 11.37
CA GLU A 93 9.43 7.92 11.98
C GLU A 93 9.85 6.62 11.28
N ASN A 94 8.88 5.88 10.72
CA ASN A 94 9.13 4.66 9.96
C ASN A 94 9.22 4.88 8.45
N GLU A 95 9.20 6.15 8.01
CA GLU A 95 9.26 6.53 6.58
C GLU A 95 8.23 5.77 5.72
N LEU A 96 7.00 5.60 6.23
CA LEU A 96 5.96 4.84 5.57
C LEU A 96 5.52 5.49 4.24
N GLY A 97 4.87 4.70 3.40
CA GLY A 97 4.35 5.13 2.11
C GLY A 97 5.18 4.64 0.93
N TYR A 98 4.63 4.79 -0.25
CA TYR A 98 5.21 4.37 -1.51
C TYR A 98 5.93 5.54 -2.18
N GLY A 99 7.10 5.29 -2.73
CA GLY A 99 7.87 6.27 -3.49
C GLY A 99 8.42 7.46 -2.69
N GLU A 100 8.92 8.46 -3.42
CA GLU A 100 9.53 9.66 -2.82
C GLU A 100 8.52 10.53 -2.06
N GLU A 101 7.26 10.58 -2.54
CA GLU A 101 6.18 11.36 -1.92
C GLU A 101 5.57 10.67 -0.71
N LYS A 102 6.03 9.45 -0.40
CA LYS A 102 5.51 8.65 0.72
C LYS A 102 3.99 8.52 0.66
N SER A 103 3.49 8.21 -0.54
CA SER A 103 2.06 8.01 -0.77
C SER A 103 1.51 6.85 0.03
N GLY A 104 0.46 7.07 0.80
CA GLY A 104 -0.16 5.99 1.60
C GLY A 104 -1.33 6.43 2.44
N ILE A 105 -1.99 5.41 2.97
CA ILE A 105 -3.15 5.51 3.87
C ILE A 105 -2.86 4.62 5.08
N MET A 106 -3.12 5.10 6.29
CA MET A 106 -2.99 4.29 7.50
C MET A 106 -4.20 4.47 8.42
N LEU A 107 -4.83 3.34 8.76
CA LEU A 107 -5.75 3.23 9.87
C LEU A 107 -4.97 2.80 11.12
N MET A 108 -5.00 3.62 12.17
CA MET A 108 -4.41 3.31 13.46
C MET A 108 -5.51 3.17 14.52
N LEU A 109 -5.44 2.12 15.34
CA LEU A 109 -6.30 1.89 16.51
C LEU A 109 -5.46 1.84 17.75
N SER A 110 -5.93 2.49 18.83
CA SER A 110 -5.42 2.29 20.18
C SER A 110 -6.45 1.59 21.06
N MET A 111 -6.03 0.48 21.66
CA MET A 111 -6.93 -0.36 22.45
C MET A 111 -7.20 0.22 23.86
N ALA A 112 -6.20 0.81 24.50
CA ALA A 112 -6.35 1.37 25.84
C ALA A 112 -7.25 2.61 25.85
N GLU A 113 -7.06 3.52 24.92
CA GLU A 113 -7.82 4.76 24.79
C GLU A 113 -9.15 4.55 24.05
N ARG A 114 -9.32 3.42 23.34
CA ARG A 114 -10.43 3.15 22.41
C ARG A 114 -10.59 4.29 21.42
N ASP A 115 -9.47 4.71 20.84
CA ASP A 115 -9.37 5.81 19.92
C ASP A 115 -8.73 5.34 18.60
N TYR A 116 -8.90 6.11 17.55
CA TYR A 116 -8.40 5.76 16.22
C TYR A 116 -7.97 6.99 15.44
N ALA A 117 -7.17 6.78 14.42
CA ALA A 117 -6.85 7.80 13.42
C ALA A 117 -6.78 7.18 12.03
N LEU A 118 -7.33 7.89 11.04
CA LEU A 118 -7.18 7.58 9.63
C LEU A 118 -6.42 8.72 8.96
N ILE A 119 -5.18 8.45 8.56
CA ILE A 119 -4.31 9.43 7.93
C ILE A 119 -3.97 9.02 6.50
N ALA A 120 -3.66 10.00 5.66
CA ALA A 120 -3.25 9.76 4.27
C ALA A 120 -2.20 10.78 3.83
N TYR A 121 -1.34 10.36 2.90
CA TYR A 121 -0.27 11.16 2.30
C TYR A 121 -0.19 10.91 0.80
N GLY A 122 0.34 11.88 0.06
CA GLY A 122 0.52 11.78 -1.38
C GLY A 122 -0.77 11.40 -2.11
N GLU A 123 -0.72 10.39 -2.97
CA GLU A 123 -1.86 9.87 -3.72
C GLU A 123 -2.98 9.34 -2.80
N GLY A 124 -2.64 8.83 -1.63
CA GLY A 124 -3.62 8.44 -0.62
C GLY A 124 -4.53 9.62 -0.20
N ASN A 125 -3.98 10.83 -0.14
CA ASN A 125 -4.75 12.03 0.18
C ASN A 125 -5.69 12.47 -0.96
N VAL A 126 -5.33 12.13 -2.21
CA VAL A 126 -6.19 12.37 -3.37
C VAL A 126 -7.36 11.38 -3.38
N ALA A 127 -7.07 10.12 -3.06
CA ALA A 127 -8.09 9.08 -3.02
C ALA A 127 -9.05 9.25 -1.83
N LEU A 128 -8.49 9.57 -0.67
CA LEU A 128 -9.21 9.66 0.60
C LEU A 128 -9.55 11.11 0.93
N THR A 129 -10.53 11.67 0.21
CA THR A 129 -11.08 12.99 0.48
C THR A 129 -11.66 13.08 1.91
N ASP A 130 -11.90 14.28 2.44
CA ASP A 130 -12.51 14.43 3.76
C ASP A 130 -13.88 13.74 3.82
N TYR A 131 -14.67 13.85 2.76
CA TYR A 131 -15.95 13.15 2.65
C TYR A 131 -15.76 11.62 2.58
N GLY A 132 -14.81 11.15 1.77
CA GLY A 132 -14.50 9.73 1.67
C GLY A 132 -14.07 9.13 3.01
N ARG A 133 -13.26 9.85 3.79
CA ARG A 133 -12.87 9.42 5.15
C ARG A 133 -14.06 9.25 6.07
N GLU A 134 -14.94 10.25 6.11
CA GLU A 134 -16.15 10.21 6.92
C GLU A 134 -17.02 9.01 6.54
N GLN A 135 -17.24 8.80 5.24
CA GLN A 135 -18.04 7.67 4.76
C GLN A 135 -17.41 6.31 5.08
N MET A 136 -16.11 6.15 4.84
CA MET A 136 -15.39 4.93 5.17
C MET A 136 -15.49 4.61 6.66
N LEU A 137 -15.22 5.58 7.52
CA LEU A 137 -15.23 5.38 8.96
C LEU A 137 -16.63 5.14 9.48
N ASP A 138 -17.58 6.03 9.22
CA ASP A 138 -18.89 6.02 9.87
C ASP A 138 -19.80 4.89 9.38
N ASN A 139 -19.69 4.51 8.11
CA ASN A 139 -20.60 3.53 7.53
C ASN A 139 -20.02 2.14 7.38
N GLU A 140 -18.68 2.02 7.15
CA GLU A 140 -18.07 0.73 6.83
C GLU A 140 -17.23 0.16 7.99
N VAL A 141 -16.39 0.97 8.61
CA VAL A 141 -15.36 0.48 9.53
C VAL A 141 -15.81 0.53 11.00
N LEU A 142 -16.19 1.72 11.49
CA LEU A 142 -16.47 1.91 12.93
C LEU A 142 -17.64 1.09 13.45
N PRO A 143 -18.72 0.82 12.72
CA PRO A 143 -19.79 -0.06 13.19
C PRO A 143 -19.28 -1.46 13.53
N LEU A 144 -18.41 -2.03 12.70
CA LEU A 144 -17.83 -3.36 12.92
C LEU A 144 -16.84 -3.38 14.07
N LEU A 145 -15.95 -2.37 14.15
CA LEU A 145 -15.02 -2.22 15.26
C LEU A 145 -15.76 -2.01 16.60
N GLY A 146 -16.90 -1.34 16.57
CA GLY A 146 -17.75 -1.13 17.75
C GLY A 146 -18.40 -2.41 18.29
N GLU A 147 -18.56 -3.41 17.44
CA GLU A 147 -19.05 -4.75 17.78
C GLU A 147 -17.92 -5.72 18.14
N ASP A 148 -16.66 -5.24 18.23
CA ASP A 148 -15.43 -6.00 18.43
C ASP A 148 -15.15 -7.01 17.29
N ASP A 149 -15.77 -6.83 16.09
CA ASP A 149 -15.49 -7.61 14.88
C ASP A 149 -14.34 -6.97 14.11
N TYR A 150 -13.14 -7.13 14.66
CA TYR A 150 -11.92 -6.47 14.12
C TYR A 150 -11.55 -6.96 12.74
N TYR A 151 -11.64 -8.28 12.49
CA TYR A 151 -11.31 -8.82 11.16
C TYR A 151 -12.23 -8.27 10.07
N ALA A 152 -13.53 -8.24 10.31
CA ALA A 152 -14.49 -7.65 9.38
C ALA A 152 -14.25 -6.14 9.19
N GLY A 153 -14.00 -5.40 10.29
CA GLY A 153 -13.70 -3.97 10.22
C GLY A 153 -12.43 -3.64 9.43
N PHE A 154 -11.38 -4.44 9.58
CA PHE A 154 -10.14 -4.27 8.83
C PHE A 154 -10.29 -4.68 7.36
N THR A 155 -11.09 -5.71 7.09
CA THR A 155 -11.45 -6.09 5.72
C THR A 155 -12.21 -4.96 5.03
N ALA A 156 -13.23 -4.40 5.69
CA ALA A 156 -13.99 -3.28 5.17
C ALA A 156 -13.11 -2.03 4.91
N TYR A 157 -12.12 -1.77 5.78
CA TYR A 157 -11.14 -0.73 5.55
C TYR A 157 -10.33 -0.94 4.27
N LEU A 158 -9.79 -2.16 4.06
CA LEU A 158 -9.02 -2.48 2.86
C LEU A 158 -9.88 -2.43 1.59
N ASP A 159 -11.11 -2.94 1.65
CA ASP A 159 -12.06 -2.91 0.53
C ASP A 159 -12.36 -1.48 0.10
N THR A 160 -12.71 -0.62 1.05
CA THR A 160 -13.04 0.77 0.77
C THR A 160 -11.80 1.56 0.32
N ALA A 161 -10.62 1.28 0.88
CA ALA A 161 -9.37 1.90 0.44
C ALA A 161 -9.04 1.54 -1.02
N GLU A 162 -9.21 0.27 -1.41
CA GLU A 162 -9.03 -0.19 -2.79
C GLU A 162 -9.99 0.53 -3.75
N ASP A 163 -11.27 0.60 -3.40
CA ASP A 163 -12.28 1.27 -4.20
C ASP A 163 -11.95 2.76 -4.40
N TYR A 164 -11.56 3.45 -3.34
CA TYR A 164 -11.24 4.88 -3.44
C TYR A 164 -9.95 5.15 -4.20
N LEU A 165 -8.93 4.30 -4.05
CA LEU A 165 -7.70 4.39 -4.85
C LEU A 165 -7.98 4.13 -6.33
N SER A 166 -8.84 3.17 -6.64
CA SER A 166 -9.28 2.88 -8.02
C SER A 166 -10.00 4.07 -8.65
N LEU A 167 -10.91 4.71 -7.92
CA LEU A 167 -11.63 5.91 -8.36
C LEU A 167 -10.68 7.09 -8.58
N ALA A 168 -9.72 7.29 -7.67
CA ALA A 168 -8.72 8.35 -7.81
C ALA A 168 -7.84 8.14 -9.03
N GLN A 169 -7.39 6.90 -9.28
CA GLN A 169 -6.62 6.54 -10.46
C GLN A 169 -7.41 6.77 -11.76
N ALA A 170 -8.74 6.55 -11.73
CA ALA A 170 -9.64 6.87 -12.84
C ALA A 170 -9.90 8.39 -13.02
N GLY A 171 -9.35 9.25 -12.14
CA GLY A 171 -9.55 10.70 -12.14
C GLY A 171 -10.90 11.17 -11.60
N THR A 172 -11.59 10.32 -10.87
CA THR A 172 -12.89 10.59 -10.26
C THR A 172 -12.90 10.21 -8.78
N PRO A 173 -12.07 10.86 -7.93
CA PRO A 173 -12.00 10.52 -6.51
C PRO A 173 -13.37 10.64 -5.85
N PHE A 174 -13.62 9.77 -4.87
CA PHE A 174 -14.88 9.76 -4.15
C PHE A 174 -15.05 11.02 -3.31
N ASP A 175 -16.06 11.83 -3.63
CA ASP A 175 -16.34 13.10 -2.98
C ASP A 175 -17.85 13.39 -3.00
N VAL A 176 -18.28 14.45 -2.34
CA VAL A 176 -19.69 14.90 -2.29
C VAL A 176 -20.31 15.00 -3.68
N SER A 177 -19.54 15.47 -4.68
CA SER A 177 -20.01 15.57 -6.06
C SER A 177 -20.25 14.21 -6.71
N SER A 178 -19.40 13.23 -6.46
CA SER A 178 -19.55 11.86 -6.98
C SER A 178 -20.67 11.10 -6.27
N ALA A 179 -20.87 11.32 -4.98
CA ALA A 179 -21.98 10.73 -4.23
C ALA A 179 -23.36 11.22 -4.73
N SER A 180 -23.45 12.48 -5.20
CA SER A 180 -24.70 13.05 -5.75
C SER A 180 -25.06 12.48 -7.13
N ASP A 181 -24.09 11.98 -7.88
CA ASP A 181 -24.29 11.40 -9.22
C ASP A 181 -24.62 9.89 -9.19
N GLY A 182 -24.84 9.34 -7.99
CA GLY A 182 -25.22 7.93 -7.78
C GLY A 182 -24.07 6.98 -8.00
N TYR A 183 -23.06 7.04 -7.12
CA TYR A 183 -22.05 6.00 -7.02
C TYR A 183 -22.74 4.66 -6.70
N ASP A 184 -22.93 3.88 -7.74
CA ASP A 184 -23.37 2.48 -7.64
C ASP A 184 -22.07 1.67 -7.52
N GLY A 185 -21.61 1.45 -6.28
CA GLY A 185 -20.39 0.71 -5.99
C GLY A 185 -20.35 -0.55 -6.85
N ALA A 186 -19.26 -0.73 -7.59
CA ALA A 186 -19.10 -1.87 -8.48
C ALA A 186 -19.29 -3.17 -7.68
N VAL A 187 -20.47 -3.78 -7.82
CA VAL A 187 -20.78 -5.09 -7.28
C VAL A 187 -19.83 -6.09 -7.93
N LYS A 188 -18.76 -6.45 -7.25
CA LYS A 188 -18.02 -7.67 -7.59
C LYS A 188 -18.97 -8.84 -7.25
N GLU A 189 -19.66 -9.39 -8.25
CA GLU A 189 -20.35 -10.67 -8.13
C GLU A 189 -19.28 -11.77 -7.96
N GLU A 190 -18.93 -12.06 -6.71
CA GLU A 190 -18.36 -13.35 -6.36
C GLU A 190 -19.35 -14.09 -5.47
N ASP A 191 -19.91 -15.14 -6.06
CA ASP A 191 -20.67 -16.24 -5.42
C ASP A 191 -21.70 -15.87 -4.32
N GLY A 192 -22.83 -15.30 -4.73
CA GLY A 192 -24.11 -15.64 -4.12
C GLY A 192 -24.52 -14.87 -2.87
N LEU A 193 -23.83 -13.80 -2.47
CA LEU A 193 -24.29 -12.88 -1.44
C LEU A 193 -24.22 -11.44 -1.97
N SER A 194 -25.36 -10.97 -2.43
CA SER A 194 -25.57 -9.56 -2.82
C SER A 194 -25.56 -8.70 -1.55
N VAL A 195 -24.46 -8.01 -1.29
CA VAL A 195 -24.45 -6.92 -0.30
C VAL A 195 -24.96 -5.68 -1.01
N ILE A 196 -26.23 -5.37 -0.80
CA ILE A 196 -26.84 -4.12 -1.27
C ILE A 196 -26.39 -3.02 -0.33
N LEU A 197 -25.47 -2.17 -0.79
CA LEU A 197 -25.15 -0.91 -0.13
C LEU A 197 -26.36 0.02 -0.33
N CYS A 198 -27.28 0.06 0.65
CA CYS A 198 -28.36 1.03 0.67
C CYS A 198 -27.81 2.37 1.18
N VAL A 199 -27.53 3.30 0.27
CA VAL A 199 -27.46 4.71 0.64
C VAL A 199 -28.91 5.13 0.93
N ALA A 200 -29.27 5.27 2.20
CA ALA A 200 -30.54 5.86 2.62
C ALA A 200 -30.48 7.37 2.42
N VAL A 201 -31.47 7.89 1.70
CA VAL A 201 -31.77 9.32 1.52
C VAL A 201 -32.18 9.96 2.84
#